data_7822ec823345ba64c366d8da43294e5f
#
_entry.id   7822ec823345ba64c366d8da43294e5f
#
_cell.length_a   1.000
_cell.length_b   1.000
_cell.length_c   1.000
_cell.angle_alpha   90.00
_cell.angle_beta   90.00
_cell.angle_gamma   90.00
#
_symmetry.space_group_name_H-M   'P 1'
#
loop_
_entity.id
_entity.type
_entity.pdbx_description
1 polymer ?
#
loop_
_entity_poly.entity_id
_entity_poly.type
_entity_poly.pdbx_seq_one_letter_code
_entity_poly.pdbx_strand_id
1 'polypeptide(L)'
;MVRLAILLIGTQAVKRQWRLLPLLGGLWIALGMLVFLDVSSGALAIATDVLGGLFVLEGVLVLIGVWGSSRRAKAPLFARAVAFMLFGLMIMDVPFDHGISDSVLFGVVFFADGLLRIASAWVVRFRRWPVAILAALVEILLAVLILADWPWPHRYVIPYCMSVVLLISGLTLVRLGFQLRNLPAGASITELPMFQSRPWHSRGHLAEHERHAEDGELTLYVWTAAGSIEAPVPRPVVNRYIAAVDHNGVVSTGHAAVELHPDVYISLYPAMDIDHSPDDFTRLLRAGTENDVPGRWNETHEIEVAHWRRPDRRVKFRRYNAASLRRFWHDYQRDTTYNLTSRSCSTAASLALECALEGSIGHRHPWRAFFLLLLDPYLWLAAMLRHRGVTMAWTPGLVLDYGRALRRVVEREHLGRSGLRLRWQGALRQRATPTA
;
A
#
# COMPACT_ATOMS: atom_id res chain seq x y z
N MET A 1 1.94 3.62 -4.90
CA MET A 1 3.05 2.81 -5.39
C MET A 1 4.36 3.58 -5.42
N VAL A 2 4.52 4.66 -6.21
CA VAL A 2 5.74 5.50 -6.25
C VAL A 2 6.23 5.89 -4.85
N ARG A 3 5.32 6.32 -3.97
CA ARG A 3 5.66 6.70 -2.59
C ARG A 3 6.33 5.56 -1.82
N LEU A 4 5.80 4.34 -1.88
CA LEU A 4 6.40 3.17 -1.22
C LEU A 4 7.74 2.79 -1.85
N ALA A 5 7.87 2.87 -3.17
CA ALA A 5 9.16 2.62 -3.83
C ALA A 5 10.24 3.59 -3.32
N ILE A 6 9.92 4.88 -3.24
CA ILE A 6 10.84 5.90 -2.72
C ILE A 6 11.18 5.67 -1.24
N LEU A 7 10.19 5.32 -0.42
CA LEU A 7 10.40 4.98 0.98
C LEU A 7 11.38 3.82 1.13
N LEU A 8 11.16 2.72 0.40
CA LEU A 8 12.01 1.52 0.49
C LEU A 8 13.44 1.76 -0.04
N ILE A 9 13.62 2.65 -1.02
CA ILE A 9 14.95 3.04 -1.52
C ILE A 9 15.64 3.96 -0.52
N GLY A 10 14.89 4.77 0.19
CA GLY A 10 15.37 5.72 1.18
C GLY A 10 15.43 7.15 0.67
N THR A 11 15.00 8.06 1.54
CA THR A 11 14.85 9.49 1.27
C THR A 11 16.16 10.12 0.75
N GLN A 12 17.29 9.80 1.39
CA GLN A 12 18.59 10.39 1.04
C GLN A 12 19.07 10.00 -0.35
N ALA A 13 18.87 8.73 -0.75
CA ALA A 13 19.27 8.24 -2.06
C ALA A 13 18.48 8.94 -3.19
N VAL A 14 17.17 9.13 -2.99
CA VAL A 14 16.31 9.81 -3.96
C VAL A 14 16.52 11.32 -3.95
N LYS A 15 16.74 11.93 -2.77
CA LYS A 15 17.00 13.36 -2.64
C LYS A 15 18.25 13.79 -3.39
N ARG A 16 19.29 12.97 -3.42
CA ARG A 16 20.53 13.24 -4.21
C ARG A 16 20.24 13.49 -5.69
N GLN A 17 19.20 12.86 -6.23
CA GLN A 17 18.82 12.92 -7.63
C GLN A 17 17.38 13.40 -7.81
N TRP A 18 16.92 14.30 -6.95
CA TRP A 18 15.55 14.79 -6.90
C TRP A 18 15.05 15.29 -8.27
N ARG A 19 15.95 15.84 -9.12
CA ARG A 19 15.63 16.41 -10.44
C ARG A 19 15.04 15.40 -11.41
N LEU A 20 15.32 14.11 -11.24
CA LEU A 20 14.78 13.07 -12.11
C LEU A 20 13.26 12.86 -11.92
N LEU A 21 12.72 13.14 -10.73
CA LEU A 21 11.28 13.05 -10.51
C LEU A 21 10.49 14.12 -11.27
N PRO A 22 10.83 15.42 -11.20
CA PRO A 22 10.21 16.43 -12.03
C PRO A 22 10.44 16.20 -13.54
N LEU A 23 11.60 15.70 -13.95
CA LEU A 23 11.88 15.36 -15.33
C LEU A 23 10.93 14.26 -15.84
N LEU A 24 10.82 13.16 -15.11
CA LEU A 24 9.88 12.08 -15.41
C LEU A 24 8.44 12.59 -15.37
N GLY A 25 8.10 13.41 -14.37
CA GLY A 25 6.79 14.02 -14.26
C GLY A 25 6.47 14.92 -15.46
N GLY A 26 7.43 15.73 -15.91
CA GLY A 26 7.31 16.54 -17.12
C GLY A 26 7.12 15.70 -18.38
N LEU A 27 7.86 14.59 -18.52
CA LEU A 27 7.67 13.64 -19.61
C LEU A 27 6.26 13.02 -19.61
N TRP A 28 5.74 12.65 -18.43
CA TRP A 28 4.38 12.11 -18.31
C TRP A 28 3.32 13.17 -18.63
N ILE A 29 3.53 14.42 -18.20
CA ILE A 29 2.64 15.54 -18.56
C ILE A 29 2.68 15.76 -20.07
N ALA A 30 3.86 15.81 -20.68
CA ALA A 30 4.00 15.98 -22.14
C ALA A 30 3.32 14.85 -22.90
N LEU A 31 3.50 13.59 -22.47
CA LEU A 31 2.82 12.43 -23.05
C LEU A 31 1.30 12.52 -22.88
N GLY A 32 0.83 12.88 -21.69
CA GLY A 32 -0.60 13.06 -21.43
C GLY A 32 -1.21 14.18 -22.29
N MET A 33 -0.51 15.30 -22.45
CA MET A 33 -0.95 16.39 -23.36
C MET A 33 -0.95 15.94 -24.82
N LEU A 34 0.07 15.20 -25.24
CA LEU A 34 0.14 14.66 -26.59
C LEU A 34 -1.05 13.73 -26.86
N VAL A 35 -1.33 12.80 -25.94
CA VAL A 35 -2.50 11.91 -26.04
C VAL A 35 -3.79 12.72 -26.06
N PHE A 36 -3.93 13.75 -25.23
CA PHE A 36 -5.12 14.59 -25.18
C PHE A 36 -5.36 15.37 -26.50
N LEU A 37 -4.31 15.95 -27.07
CA LEU A 37 -4.42 16.72 -28.31
C LEU A 37 -4.63 15.83 -29.53
N ASP A 38 -4.05 14.65 -29.55
CA ASP A 38 -4.08 13.74 -30.69
C ASP A 38 -5.40 12.96 -30.78
N VAL A 39 -6.16 12.79 -29.67
CA VAL A 39 -7.52 12.25 -29.71
C VAL A 39 -8.42 13.01 -30.71
N SER A 40 -8.14 14.31 -30.92
CA SER A 40 -8.87 15.13 -31.88
C SER A 40 -8.45 14.89 -33.35
N SER A 41 -7.25 14.36 -33.59
CA SER A 41 -6.67 14.17 -34.92
C SER A 41 -6.83 12.77 -35.52
N GLY A 42 -7.26 11.78 -34.69
CA GLY A 42 -7.53 10.41 -35.15
C GLY A 42 -6.29 9.52 -35.39
N ALA A 43 -5.09 10.03 -35.14
CA ALA A 43 -3.83 9.30 -35.34
C ALA A 43 -3.52 8.26 -34.24
N LEU A 44 -4.31 8.23 -33.18
CA LEU A 44 -4.04 7.51 -31.92
C LEU A 44 -4.42 6.03 -31.88
N ALA A 45 -5.01 5.47 -32.91
CA ALA A 45 -5.22 4.01 -32.97
C ALA A 45 -3.90 3.26 -32.70
N ILE A 46 -2.79 3.76 -33.23
CA ILE A 46 -1.45 3.17 -33.09
C ILE A 46 -0.98 3.24 -31.62
N ALA A 47 -1.27 4.31 -30.88
CA ALA A 47 -0.79 4.48 -29.48
C ALA A 47 -1.55 3.60 -28.51
N THR A 48 -2.85 3.40 -28.70
CA THR A 48 -3.68 2.49 -27.88
C THR A 48 -3.28 1.03 -28.14
N ASP A 49 -3.05 0.65 -29.39
CA ASP A 49 -2.59 -0.68 -29.75
C ASP A 49 -1.22 -1.00 -29.15
N VAL A 50 -0.29 -0.06 -29.21
CA VAL A 50 1.04 -0.21 -28.58
C VAL A 50 0.89 -0.37 -27.07
N LEU A 51 0.04 0.43 -26.42
CA LEU A 51 -0.19 0.35 -24.99
C LEU A 51 -0.85 -0.99 -24.61
N GLY A 52 -1.89 -1.39 -25.32
CA GLY A 52 -2.55 -2.70 -25.15
C GLY A 52 -1.56 -3.84 -25.35
N GLY A 53 -0.73 -3.77 -26.39
CA GLY A 53 0.34 -4.73 -26.66
C GLY A 53 1.36 -4.85 -25.53
N LEU A 54 1.72 -3.72 -24.87
CA LEU A 54 2.59 -3.74 -23.69
C LEU A 54 1.94 -4.47 -22.51
N PHE A 55 0.63 -4.28 -22.27
CA PHE A 55 -0.10 -5.02 -21.23
C PHE A 55 -0.17 -6.52 -21.54
N VAL A 56 -0.45 -6.90 -22.81
CA VAL A 56 -0.42 -8.31 -23.23
C VAL A 56 0.97 -8.90 -23.01
N LEU A 57 2.02 -8.17 -23.40
CA LEU A 57 3.40 -8.61 -23.20
C LEU A 57 3.72 -8.79 -21.70
N GLU A 58 3.31 -7.85 -20.84
CA GLU A 58 3.48 -8.00 -19.39
C GLU A 58 2.72 -9.23 -18.87
N GLY A 59 1.49 -9.45 -19.33
CA GLY A 59 0.71 -10.64 -19.00
C GLY A 59 1.43 -11.94 -19.38
N VAL A 60 1.99 -12.00 -20.57
CA VAL A 60 2.80 -13.15 -21.06
C VAL A 60 4.06 -13.34 -20.20
N LEU A 61 4.78 -12.27 -19.88
CA LEU A 61 5.98 -12.35 -19.04
C LEU A 61 5.65 -12.84 -17.63
N VAL A 62 4.53 -12.38 -17.05
CA VAL A 62 4.03 -12.86 -15.76
C VAL A 62 3.65 -14.35 -15.86
N LEU A 63 3.00 -14.77 -16.94
CA LEU A 63 2.61 -16.16 -17.17
C LEU A 63 3.83 -17.08 -17.25
N ILE A 64 4.88 -16.67 -17.95
CA ILE A 64 6.16 -17.39 -17.97
C ILE A 64 6.74 -17.51 -16.56
N GLY A 65 6.64 -16.46 -15.76
CA GLY A 65 7.08 -16.44 -14.35
C GLY A 65 6.29 -17.38 -13.43
N VAL A 66 5.05 -17.76 -13.78
CA VAL A 66 4.24 -18.74 -13.04
C VAL A 66 4.91 -20.11 -12.99
N TRP A 67 5.58 -20.52 -14.05
CA TRP A 67 6.21 -21.86 -14.11
C TRP A 67 7.37 -22.01 -13.13
N GLY A 68 8.10 -20.94 -12.86
CA GLY A 68 9.18 -20.91 -11.86
C GLY A 68 8.74 -20.63 -10.42
N SER A 69 7.45 -20.43 -10.16
CA SER A 69 6.93 -20.01 -8.86
C SER A 69 6.49 -21.16 -7.96
N SER A 70 6.47 -20.96 -6.64
CA SER A 70 5.96 -21.94 -5.66
C SER A 70 4.46 -22.19 -5.85
N ARG A 71 3.97 -23.40 -5.49
CA ARG A 71 2.55 -23.80 -5.65
C ARG A 71 1.55 -22.76 -5.10
N ARG A 72 1.86 -22.13 -3.95
CA ARG A 72 0.98 -21.11 -3.33
C ARG A 72 0.95 -19.76 -4.07
N ALA A 73 1.96 -19.48 -4.89
CA ALA A 73 2.05 -18.24 -5.66
C ALA A 73 1.49 -18.39 -7.10
N LYS A 74 1.23 -19.62 -7.55
CA LYS A 74 0.79 -19.88 -8.93
C LYS A 74 -0.57 -19.26 -9.23
N ALA A 75 -1.57 -19.50 -8.39
CA ALA A 75 -2.93 -19.03 -8.64
C ALA A 75 -3.04 -17.49 -8.73
N PRO A 76 -2.51 -16.68 -7.78
CA PRO A 76 -2.58 -15.23 -7.89
C PRO A 76 -1.73 -14.67 -9.04
N LEU A 77 -0.59 -15.30 -9.37
CA LEU A 77 0.22 -14.89 -10.52
C LEU A 77 -0.47 -15.23 -11.84
N PHE A 78 -1.10 -16.38 -11.93
CA PHE A 78 -1.89 -16.78 -13.10
C PHE A 78 -3.08 -15.84 -13.31
N ALA A 79 -3.87 -15.59 -12.25
CA ALA A 79 -4.99 -14.63 -12.31
C ALA A 79 -4.51 -13.23 -12.76
N ARG A 80 -3.36 -12.78 -12.27
CA ARG A 80 -2.76 -11.53 -12.73
C ARG A 80 -2.36 -11.57 -14.20
N ALA A 81 -1.68 -12.64 -14.65
CA ALA A 81 -1.29 -12.79 -16.05
C ALA A 81 -2.50 -12.69 -16.96
N VAL A 82 -3.56 -13.45 -16.63
CA VAL A 82 -4.83 -13.42 -17.37
C VAL A 82 -5.45 -12.01 -17.33
N ALA A 83 -5.48 -11.34 -16.18
CA ALA A 83 -6.02 -9.99 -16.07
C ALA A 83 -5.27 -9.00 -16.96
N PHE A 84 -3.93 -9.02 -16.97
CA PHE A 84 -3.14 -8.16 -17.85
C PHE A 84 -3.35 -8.48 -19.35
N MET A 85 -3.43 -9.75 -19.70
CA MET A 85 -3.70 -10.14 -21.08
C MET A 85 -5.09 -9.70 -21.53
N LEU A 86 -6.12 -9.95 -20.71
CA LEU A 86 -7.49 -9.53 -21.01
C LEU A 86 -7.57 -7.99 -21.12
N PHE A 87 -6.99 -7.27 -20.15
CA PHE A 87 -6.98 -5.82 -20.16
C PHE A 87 -6.24 -5.25 -21.37
N GLY A 88 -5.11 -5.85 -21.75
CA GLY A 88 -4.37 -5.46 -22.95
C GLY A 88 -5.14 -5.72 -24.23
N LEU A 89 -5.79 -6.89 -24.36
CA LEU A 89 -6.65 -7.21 -25.50
C LEU A 89 -7.86 -6.28 -25.60
N MET A 90 -8.46 -5.92 -24.47
CA MET A 90 -9.53 -4.92 -24.42
C MET A 90 -9.08 -3.56 -24.91
N ILE A 91 -7.89 -3.07 -24.48
CA ILE A 91 -7.33 -1.80 -24.96
C ILE A 91 -7.05 -1.83 -26.47
N MET A 92 -6.67 -3.00 -27.00
CA MET A 92 -6.44 -3.20 -28.44
C MET A 92 -7.72 -3.40 -29.24
N ASP A 93 -8.88 -3.49 -28.57
CA ASP A 93 -10.19 -3.73 -29.18
C ASP A 93 -10.27 -5.02 -30.05
N VAL A 94 -9.50 -6.04 -29.65
CA VAL A 94 -9.43 -7.35 -30.33
C VAL A 94 -10.20 -8.41 -29.51
N PRO A 95 -11.09 -9.21 -30.07
CA PRO A 95 -11.46 -9.37 -31.49
C PRO A 95 -12.73 -8.59 -31.90
N PHE A 96 -13.27 -7.71 -31.05
CA PHE A 96 -14.56 -7.05 -31.25
C PHE A 96 -14.33 -5.54 -31.41
N ASP A 97 -14.50 -5.04 -32.63
CA ASP A 97 -14.39 -3.62 -32.99
C ASP A 97 -15.61 -2.80 -32.46
N HIS A 98 -15.77 -2.79 -31.14
CA HIS A 98 -16.88 -2.06 -30.49
C HIS A 98 -16.42 -1.50 -29.15
N GLY A 99 -15.80 -0.32 -29.11
CA GLY A 99 -15.42 0.39 -27.88
C GLY A 99 -16.54 0.54 -26.79
N ILE A 100 -17.70 -0.06 -27.04
CA ILE A 100 -18.86 -0.14 -26.14
C ILE A 100 -18.55 -0.94 -24.89
N SER A 101 -17.94 -2.14 -25.03
CA SER A 101 -17.66 -3.02 -23.88
C SER A 101 -16.66 -2.41 -22.90
N ASP A 102 -15.67 -1.71 -23.42
CA ASP A 102 -14.64 -1.04 -22.60
C ASP A 102 -15.23 0.14 -21.86
N SER A 103 -16.01 0.95 -22.56
CA SER A 103 -16.68 2.11 -21.96
C SER A 103 -17.67 1.70 -20.88
N VAL A 104 -18.43 0.64 -21.11
CA VAL A 104 -19.33 0.10 -20.07
C VAL A 104 -18.54 -0.39 -18.87
N LEU A 105 -17.42 -1.10 -19.07
CA LEU A 105 -16.58 -1.56 -17.98
C LEU A 105 -16.00 -0.38 -17.18
N PHE A 106 -15.42 0.62 -17.85
CA PHE A 106 -14.88 1.81 -17.19
C PHE A 106 -15.97 2.60 -16.48
N GLY A 107 -17.13 2.78 -17.10
CA GLY A 107 -18.28 3.45 -16.51
C GLY A 107 -18.75 2.77 -15.24
N VAL A 108 -18.92 1.43 -15.26
CA VAL A 108 -19.33 0.65 -14.09
C VAL A 108 -18.27 0.70 -12.98
N VAL A 109 -17.00 0.57 -13.33
CA VAL A 109 -15.90 0.63 -12.35
C VAL A 109 -15.80 2.00 -11.69
N PHE A 110 -15.87 3.08 -12.46
CA PHE A 110 -15.85 4.45 -11.91
C PHE A 110 -17.08 4.73 -11.05
N PHE A 111 -18.24 4.27 -11.47
CA PHE A 111 -19.46 4.41 -10.69
C PHE A 111 -19.36 3.68 -9.34
N ALA A 112 -18.89 2.43 -9.36
CA ALA A 112 -18.72 1.63 -8.15
C ALA A 112 -17.64 2.21 -7.22
N ASP A 113 -16.49 2.65 -7.76
CA ASP A 113 -15.42 3.28 -6.96
C ASP A 113 -15.90 4.60 -6.36
N GLY A 114 -16.59 5.43 -7.13
CA GLY A 114 -17.19 6.67 -6.66
C GLY A 114 -18.16 6.47 -5.51
N LEU A 115 -19.06 5.48 -5.61
CA LEU A 115 -19.99 5.13 -4.51
C LEU A 115 -19.24 4.66 -3.26
N LEU A 116 -18.26 3.74 -3.42
CA LEU A 116 -17.46 3.25 -2.31
C LEU A 116 -16.67 4.38 -1.64
N ARG A 117 -16.15 5.32 -2.42
CA ARG A 117 -15.43 6.49 -1.94
C ARG A 117 -16.33 7.45 -1.17
N ILE A 118 -17.55 7.71 -1.64
CA ILE A 118 -18.55 8.51 -0.91
C ILE A 118 -18.88 7.82 0.41
N ALA A 119 -19.22 6.52 0.39
CA ALA A 119 -19.54 5.77 1.59
C ALA A 119 -18.41 5.81 2.61
N SER A 120 -17.17 5.55 2.16
CA SER A 120 -15.99 5.60 3.03
C SER A 120 -15.75 6.99 3.62
N ALA A 121 -15.81 8.04 2.79
CA ALA A 121 -15.58 9.40 3.23
C ALA A 121 -16.66 9.89 4.20
N TRP A 122 -17.91 9.49 3.99
CA TRP A 122 -19.05 9.85 4.85
C TRP A 122 -18.97 9.18 6.23
N VAL A 123 -18.61 7.89 6.26
CA VAL A 123 -18.51 7.12 7.50
C VAL A 123 -17.27 7.55 8.29
N VAL A 124 -16.09 7.57 7.65
CA VAL A 124 -14.81 7.76 8.33
C VAL A 124 -14.49 9.22 8.64
N ARG A 125 -14.96 10.14 7.82
CA ARG A 125 -14.71 11.61 7.95
C ARG A 125 -13.25 11.95 8.18
N PHE A 126 -12.34 11.35 7.39
CA PHE A 126 -10.93 11.68 7.47
C PHE A 126 -10.63 13.13 7.04
N ARG A 127 -9.48 13.67 7.40
CA ARG A 127 -9.11 15.10 7.32
C ARG A 127 -9.55 15.87 6.06
N ARG A 128 -9.71 15.22 4.90
CA ARG A 128 -10.13 15.84 3.63
C ARG A 128 -11.36 15.17 3.02
N TRP A 129 -12.21 14.62 3.85
CA TRP A 129 -13.40 13.91 3.40
C TRP A 129 -14.33 14.70 2.45
N PRO A 130 -14.54 16.05 2.61
CA PRO A 130 -15.38 16.78 1.66
C PRO A 130 -14.75 16.83 0.26
N VAL A 131 -13.43 16.98 0.17
CA VAL A 131 -12.70 16.95 -1.11
C VAL A 131 -12.78 15.55 -1.74
N ALA A 132 -12.73 14.49 -0.93
CA ALA A 132 -12.90 13.13 -1.42
C ALA A 132 -14.32 12.87 -1.94
N ILE A 133 -15.35 13.41 -1.28
CA ILE A 133 -16.73 13.34 -1.77
C ILE A 133 -16.87 14.11 -3.08
N LEU A 134 -16.34 15.33 -3.16
CA LEU A 134 -16.39 16.10 -4.40
C LEU A 134 -15.70 15.35 -5.57
N ALA A 135 -14.53 14.77 -5.31
CA ALA A 135 -13.82 13.96 -6.30
C ALA A 135 -14.64 12.73 -6.73
N ALA A 136 -15.29 12.06 -5.78
CA ALA A 136 -16.16 10.91 -6.05
C ALA A 136 -17.42 11.28 -6.84
N LEU A 137 -17.99 12.45 -6.56
CA LEU A 137 -19.13 12.98 -7.35
C LEU A 137 -18.71 13.28 -8.79
N VAL A 138 -17.52 13.87 -8.99
CA VAL A 138 -16.97 14.07 -10.34
C VAL A 138 -16.72 12.72 -11.03
N GLU A 139 -16.23 11.72 -10.32
CA GLU A 139 -16.01 10.38 -10.84
C GLU A 139 -17.31 9.69 -11.26
N ILE A 140 -18.38 9.80 -10.45
CA ILE A 140 -19.72 9.30 -10.78
C ILE A 140 -20.30 10.05 -11.98
N LEU A 141 -20.14 11.38 -12.04
CA LEU A 141 -20.57 12.15 -13.19
C LEU A 141 -19.88 11.67 -14.46
N LEU A 142 -18.56 11.49 -14.42
CA LEU A 142 -17.80 10.95 -15.55
C LEU A 142 -18.30 9.55 -15.93
N ALA A 143 -18.57 8.68 -14.95
CA ALA A 143 -19.14 7.36 -15.21
C ALA A 143 -20.47 7.43 -15.96
N VAL A 144 -21.36 8.34 -15.54
CA VAL A 144 -22.65 8.54 -16.21
C VAL A 144 -22.47 9.06 -17.64
N LEU A 145 -21.57 10.03 -17.85
CA LEU A 145 -21.28 10.57 -19.19
C LEU A 145 -20.67 9.49 -20.10
N ILE A 146 -19.79 8.65 -19.57
CA ILE A 146 -19.21 7.51 -20.28
C ILE A 146 -20.30 6.52 -20.71
N LEU A 147 -21.19 6.16 -19.78
CA LEU A 147 -22.27 5.20 -20.06
C LEU A 147 -23.33 5.78 -21.02
N ALA A 148 -23.52 7.09 -20.99
CA ALA A 148 -24.48 7.79 -21.87
C ALA A 148 -23.94 8.07 -23.28
N ASP A 149 -22.68 7.74 -23.57
CA ASP A 149 -21.97 8.08 -24.84
C ASP A 149 -22.04 9.59 -25.17
N TRP A 150 -22.00 10.42 -24.16
CA TRP A 150 -22.13 11.87 -24.28
C TRP A 150 -21.21 12.59 -23.29
N PRO A 151 -20.56 13.70 -23.65
CA PRO A 151 -20.55 14.37 -24.97
C PRO A 151 -19.56 13.76 -25.97
N TRP A 152 -18.75 12.80 -25.54
CA TRP A 152 -17.73 12.15 -26.38
C TRP A 152 -18.11 10.71 -26.69
N PRO A 153 -17.97 10.29 -27.97
CA PRO A 153 -18.14 8.88 -28.36
C PRO A 153 -17.24 7.93 -27.56
N HIS A 154 -17.71 6.72 -27.32
CA HIS A 154 -16.99 5.68 -26.54
C HIS A 154 -15.53 5.49 -26.96
N ARG A 155 -15.24 5.53 -28.27
CA ARG A 155 -13.88 5.37 -28.82
C ARG A 155 -12.84 6.37 -28.26
N TYR A 156 -13.27 7.52 -27.73
CA TYR A 156 -12.38 8.54 -27.17
C TYR A 156 -12.22 8.46 -25.65
N VAL A 157 -13.07 7.70 -24.98
CA VAL A 157 -13.15 7.64 -23.53
C VAL A 157 -11.83 7.12 -22.92
N ILE A 158 -11.30 6.00 -23.44
CA ILE A 158 -10.06 5.40 -22.93
C ILE A 158 -8.88 6.36 -23.11
N PRO A 159 -8.60 6.91 -24.30
CA PRO A 159 -7.55 7.89 -24.49
C PRO A 159 -7.67 9.11 -23.58
N TYR A 160 -8.86 9.66 -23.38
CA TYR A 160 -9.04 10.78 -22.44
C TYR A 160 -8.76 10.38 -21.00
N CYS A 161 -9.28 9.25 -20.53
CA CYS A 161 -8.97 8.73 -19.20
C CYS A 161 -7.46 8.54 -19.01
N MET A 162 -6.79 7.95 -20.00
CA MET A 162 -5.34 7.75 -19.98
C MET A 162 -4.59 9.09 -19.92
N SER A 163 -4.97 10.08 -20.72
CA SER A 163 -4.35 11.41 -20.72
C SER A 163 -4.48 12.07 -19.35
N VAL A 164 -5.66 12.03 -18.73
CA VAL A 164 -5.91 12.58 -17.39
C VAL A 164 -5.07 11.86 -16.34
N VAL A 165 -5.01 10.52 -16.37
CA VAL A 165 -4.17 9.73 -15.45
C VAL A 165 -2.69 10.08 -15.61
N LEU A 166 -2.19 10.24 -16.84
CA LEU A 166 -0.81 10.65 -17.12
C LEU A 166 -0.54 12.06 -16.58
N LEU A 167 -1.43 13.03 -16.83
CA LEU A 167 -1.31 14.40 -16.35
C LEU A 167 -1.27 14.47 -14.82
N ILE A 168 -2.22 13.82 -14.12
CA ILE A 168 -2.28 13.79 -12.66
C ILE A 168 -1.05 13.09 -12.09
N SER A 169 -0.63 11.98 -12.69
CA SER A 169 0.54 11.22 -12.24
C SER A 169 1.82 12.03 -12.43
N GLY A 170 1.96 12.68 -13.58
CA GLY A 170 3.09 13.57 -13.87
C GLY A 170 3.17 14.75 -12.92
N LEU A 171 2.03 15.42 -12.66
CA LEU A 171 1.96 16.52 -11.71
C LEU A 171 2.30 16.06 -10.26
N THR A 172 1.88 14.85 -9.92
CA THR A 172 2.21 14.25 -8.61
C THR A 172 3.72 14.00 -8.48
N LEU A 173 4.37 13.50 -9.53
CA LEU A 173 5.83 13.30 -9.56
C LEU A 173 6.59 14.63 -9.46
N VAL A 174 6.15 15.66 -10.20
CA VAL A 174 6.73 17.00 -10.13
C VAL A 174 6.64 17.56 -8.70
N ARG A 175 5.44 17.52 -8.10
CA ARG A 175 5.23 17.98 -6.72
C ARG A 175 6.10 17.21 -5.74
N LEU A 176 6.16 15.89 -5.87
CA LEU A 176 6.97 15.05 -5.00
C LEU A 176 8.46 15.38 -5.11
N GLY A 177 8.95 15.61 -6.33
CA GLY A 177 10.35 16.02 -6.54
C GLY A 177 10.69 17.33 -5.83
N PHE A 178 9.83 18.35 -5.94
CA PHE A 178 10.04 19.63 -5.24
C PHE A 178 9.91 19.49 -3.71
N GLN A 179 8.97 18.67 -3.21
CA GLN A 179 8.85 18.40 -1.79
C GLN A 179 10.10 17.71 -1.23
N LEU A 180 10.66 16.73 -1.97
CA LEU A 180 11.91 16.07 -1.58
C LEU A 180 13.11 17.01 -1.62
N ARG A 181 13.18 17.95 -2.58
CA ARG A 181 14.20 18.98 -2.61
C ARG A 181 14.21 19.81 -1.33
N ASN A 182 13.02 20.23 -0.88
CA ASN A 182 12.84 21.13 0.25
C ASN A 182 12.84 20.41 1.60
N LEU A 183 12.93 19.09 1.62
CA LEU A 183 12.96 18.32 2.86
C LEU A 183 14.29 18.59 3.60
N PRO A 184 14.29 18.86 4.92
CA PRO A 184 15.52 19.03 5.68
C PRO A 184 16.51 17.86 5.51
N ALA A 185 17.80 18.13 5.73
CA ALA A 185 18.79 17.05 5.75
C ALA A 185 18.47 16.11 6.93
N GLY A 186 18.43 14.82 6.67
CA GLY A 186 18.12 13.84 7.70
C GLY A 186 16.63 13.59 7.98
N ALA A 187 15.71 14.38 7.45
CA ALA A 187 14.28 14.12 7.61
C ALA A 187 13.83 12.87 6.79
N SER A 188 12.87 12.15 7.35
CA SER A 188 12.25 11.00 6.70
C SER A 188 11.16 11.42 5.71
N ILE A 189 11.01 10.68 4.63
CA ILE A 189 9.89 10.87 3.70
C ILE A 189 8.53 10.63 4.39
N THR A 190 8.51 9.83 5.45
CA THR A 190 7.29 9.57 6.24
C THR A 190 6.77 10.80 6.95
N GLU A 191 7.59 11.84 7.12
CA GLU A 191 7.18 13.14 7.69
C GLU A 191 6.39 14.02 6.71
N LEU A 192 6.42 13.72 5.40
CA LEU A 192 5.66 14.49 4.44
C LEU A 192 4.14 14.30 4.64
N PRO A 193 3.34 15.37 4.52
CA PRO A 193 1.88 15.31 4.72
C PRO A 193 1.15 14.28 3.85
N MET A 194 1.78 13.85 2.75
CA MET A 194 1.22 12.83 1.86
C MET A 194 1.38 11.40 2.38
N PHE A 195 2.22 11.19 3.40
CA PHE A 195 2.45 9.88 4.02
C PHE A 195 1.66 9.68 5.30
N GLN A 196 1.11 10.74 5.88
CA GLN A 196 0.50 10.73 7.20
C GLN A 196 -0.99 10.98 7.14
N SER A 197 -1.76 10.22 7.90
CA SER A 197 -3.15 10.55 8.25
C SER A 197 -3.20 11.62 9.35
N ARG A 198 -2.29 11.54 10.32
CA ARG A 198 -2.06 12.54 11.38
C ARG A 198 -0.60 13.00 11.36
N PRO A 199 -0.30 14.32 11.41
CA PRO A 199 1.08 14.81 11.41
C PRO A 199 1.84 14.30 12.63
N TRP A 200 3.01 13.75 12.37
CA TRP A 200 4.05 13.58 13.38
C TRP A 200 5.35 14.16 12.80
N HIS A 201 6.19 14.70 13.63
CA HIS A 201 7.44 15.30 13.19
C HIS A 201 8.57 14.77 14.03
N SER A 202 9.61 14.28 13.38
CA SER A 202 10.86 13.95 14.05
C SER A 202 11.63 15.23 14.37
N ARG A 203 12.06 15.34 15.61
CA ARG A 203 12.91 16.46 16.09
C ARG A 203 14.40 16.13 15.98
N GLY A 204 14.73 14.91 15.57
CA GLY A 204 16.09 14.41 15.49
C GLY A 204 16.63 14.26 14.07
N HIS A 205 17.95 14.34 13.90
CA HIS A 205 18.61 14.01 12.63
C HIS A 205 18.61 12.49 12.41
N LEU A 206 18.59 12.08 11.14
CA LEU A 206 18.80 10.65 10.79
C LEU A 206 20.20 10.25 11.27
N ALA A 207 20.28 9.45 12.32
CA ALA A 207 21.49 8.72 12.59
C ALA A 207 21.78 7.78 11.41
N GLU A 208 23.06 7.57 11.08
CA GLU A 208 23.46 6.55 10.13
C GLU A 208 22.89 5.19 10.53
N HIS A 209 22.84 4.25 9.59
CA HIS A 209 22.26 2.92 9.76
C HIS A 209 23.02 2.09 10.81
N GLU A 210 23.05 2.54 12.05
CA GLU A 210 23.64 1.77 13.13
C GLU A 210 22.69 0.66 13.55
N ARG A 211 23.02 -0.55 13.09
CA ARG A 211 22.44 -1.77 13.62
C ARG A 211 23.27 -2.15 14.86
N HIS A 212 22.64 -2.21 16.01
CA HIS A 212 23.31 -2.71 17.19
C HIS A 212 23.54 -4.21 17.07
N ALA A 213 24.63 -4.72 17.64
CA ALA A 213 24.94 -6.15 17.61
C ALA A 213 23.84 -7.02 18.25
N GLU A 214 23.07 -6.44 19.15
CA GLU A 214 21.98 -7.08 19.89
C GLU A 214 20.60 -6.99 19.18
N ASP A 215 20.52 -6.28 18.05
CA ASP A 215 19.26 -6.11 17.31
C ASP A 215 18.77 -7.46 16.77
N GLY A 216 17.59 -7.87 17.24
CA GLY A 216 16.87 -9.05 16.77
C GLY A 216 16.21 -8.86 15.41
N GLU A 217 15.28 -9.76 15.07
CA GLU A 217 14.41 -9.59 13.91
C GLU A 217 13.29 -8.61 14.25
N LEU A 218 13.04 -7.60 13.39
CA LEU A 218 11.86 -6.76 13.52
C LEU A 218 10.61 -7.64 13.34
N THR A 219 9.73 -7.65 14.32
CA THR A 219 8.56 -8.51 14.34
C THR A 219 7.27 -7.69 14.42
N LEU A 220 6.36 -7.91 13.47
CA LEU A 220 4.97 -7.46 13.54
C LEU A 220 4.14 -8.58 14.14
N TYR A 221 3.49 -8.31 15.26
CA TYR A 221 2.50 -9.18 15.89
C TYR A 221 1.09 -8.75 15.52
N VAL A 222 0.21 -9.72 15.28
CA VAL A 222 -1.19 -9.44 14.97
C VAL A 222 -2.10 -10.42 15.68
N TRP A 223 -3.08 -9.86 16.37
CA TRP A 223 -4.23 -10.54 16.98
C TRP A 223 -5.46 -10.24 16.12
N THR A 224 -5.97 -11.25 15.46
CA THR A 224 -7.18 -11.12 14.63
C THR A 224 -8.40 -10.90 15.53
N ALA A 225 -9.30 -10.04 15.11
CA ALA A 225 -10.57 -9.86 15.81
C ALA A 225 -11.33 -11.18 15.93
N ALA A 226 -11.77 -11.53 17.13
CA ALA A 226 -12.46 -12.79 17.40
C ALA A 226 -13.78 -12.63 18.20
N GLY A 227 -14.15 -11.40 18.55
CA GLY A 227 -15.20 -11.10 19.52
C GLY A 227 -14.63 -11.12 20.94
N SER A 228 -15.44 -11.44 21.93
CA SER A 228 -14.97 -11.62 23.31
C SER A 228 -14.13 -12.89 23.44
N ILE A 229 -13.29 -12.94 24.48
CA ILE A 229 -12.48 -14.13 24.80
C ILE A 229 -13.39 -15.32 25.17
N GLU A 230 -14.56 -15.04 25.75
CA GLU A 230 -15.49 -16.02 26.27
C GLU A 230 -16.35 -16.70 25.20
N ALA A 231 -16.68 -15.98 24.12
CA ALA A 231 -17.54 -16.47 23.04
C ALA A 231 -17.05 -16.06 21.65
N PRO A 232 -15.86 -16.49 21.20
CA PRO A 232 -15.31 -16.07 19.93
C PRO A 232 -16.10 -16.62 18.74
N VAL A 233 -16.52 -15.75 17.83
CA VAL A 233 -17.18 -16.13 16.57
C VAL A 233 -16.22 -15.90 15.40
N PRO A 234 -15.49 -16.92 14.96
CA PRO A 234 -14.52 -16.77 13.89
C PRO A 234 -15.21 -16.66 12.52
N ARG A 235 -15.21 -15.48 11.95
CA ARG A 235 -15.58 -15.23 10.53
C ARG A 235 -14.31 -14.80 9.78
N PRO A 236 -13.54 -15.74 9.18
CA PRO A 236 -12.17 -15.50 8.73
C PRO A 236 -11.98 -14.33 7.76
N VAL A 237 -12.97 -14.01 6.94
CA VAL A 237 -12.89 -12.91 5.97
C VAL A 237 -13.39 -11.61 6.61
N VAL A 238 -14.57 -11.61 7.23
CA VAL A 238 -15.19 -10.40 7.79
C VAL A 238 -14.40 -9.87 8.98
N ASN A 239 -14.11 -10.74 9.94
CA ASN A 239 -13.39 -10.37 11.17
C ASN A 239 -11.97 -9.86 10.91
N ARG A 240 -11.40 -10.23 9.76
CA ARG A 240 -10.06 -9.80 9.38
C ARG A 240 -9.99 -8.34 8.95
N TYR A 241 -11.02 -7.85 8.25
CA TYR A 241 -10.97 -6.54 7.60
C TYR A 241 -11.94 -5.51 8.20
N ILE A 242 -12.85 -5.94 9.07
CA ILE A 242 -13.83 -5.05 9.68
C ILE A 242 -13.68 -5.15 11.20
N ALA A 243 -14.52 -5.93 11.83
CA ALA A 243 -14.53 -6.19 13.26
C ALA A 243 -15.24 -7.54 13.49
N ALA A 244 -14.97 -8.19 14.58
CA ALA A 244 -15.73 -9.33 15.03
C ALA A 244 -16.83 -8.84 15.97
N VAL A 245 -18.03 -9.33 15.75
CA VAL A 245 -19.15 -9.18 16.69
C VAL A 245 -19.44 -10.55 17.25
N ASP A 246 -19.40 -10.70 18.56
CA ASP A 246 -19.73 -11.96 19.23
C ASP A 246 -21.24 -12.16 19.41
N HIS A 247 -21.63 -13.26 20.04
CA HIS A 247 -23.05 -13.55 20.31
C HIS A 247 -23.72 -12.56 21.26
N ASN A 248 -22.94 -11.83 22.06
CA ASN A 248 -23.40 -10.83 23.02
C ASN A 248 -23.42 -9.42 22.42
N GLY A 249 -23.11 -9.26 21.12
CA GLY A 249 -23.04 -7.96 20.44
C GLY A 249 -21.73 -7.19 20.70
N VAL A 250 -20.76 -7.78 21.41
CA VAL A 250 -19.48 -7.12 21.70
C VAL A 250 -18.64 -7.04 20.42
N VAL A 251 -18.25 -5.83 20.06
CA VAL A 251 -17.44 -5.55 18.89
C VAL A 251 -15.95 -5.58 19.26
N SER A 252 -15.18 -6.45 18.64
CA SER A 252 -13.72 -6.53 18.79
C SER A 252 -13.05 -6.19 17.47
N THR A 253 -12.08 -5.29 17.51
CA THR A 253 -11.31 -4.87 16.33
C THR A 253 -9.99 -5.63 16.18
N GLY A 254 -9.61 -6.46 17.15
CA GLY A 254 -8.30 -7.11 17.21
C GLY A 254 -7.17 -6.13 17.56
N HIS A 255 -5.92 -6.55 17.41
CA HIS A 255 -4.76 -5.75 17.79
C HIS A 255 -3.55 -5.96 16.87
N ALA A 256 -2.64 -4.98 16.85
CA ALA A 256 -1.36 -5.07 16.15
C ALA A 256 -0.26 -4.34 16.94
N ALA A 257 0.91 -4.98 17.04
CA ALA A 257 2.09 -4.41 17.68
C ALA A 257 3.35 -4.67 16.85
N VAL A 258 4.37 -3.85 17.03
CA VAL A 258 5.68 -3.98 16.40
C VAL A 258 6.75 -4.02 17.46
N GLU A 259 7.67 -4.98 17.35
CA GLU A 259 8.78 -5.15 18.25
C GLU A 259 10.11 -5.16 17.51
N LEU A 260 11.08 -4.45 18.08
CA LEU A 260 12.49 -4.63 17.79
C LEU A 260 13.23 -4.78 19.13
N HIS A 261 13.56 -6.04 19.44
CA HIS A 261 14.32 -6.34 20.66
C HIS A 261 15.71 -5.69 20.61
N PRO A 262 16.24 -5.14 21.74
CA PRO A 262 15.67 -5.24 23.09
C PRO A 262 14.79 -4.03 23.50
N ASP A 263 14.78 -2.93 22.77
CA ASP A 263 14.42 -1.61 23.29
C ASP A 263 13.15 -0.98 22.66
N VAL A 264 12.57 -1.57 21.64
CA VAL A 264 11.38 -1.00 20.99
C VAL A 264 10.21 -1.97 21.03
N TYR A 265 9.14 -1.56 21.71
CA TYR A 265 7.83 -2.22 21.66
C TYR A 265 6.73 -1.20 21.43
N ILE A 266 6.03 -1.29 20.31
CA ILE A 266 5.01 -0.33 19.86
C ILE A 266 3.67 -1.02 19.87
N SER A 267 2.92 -0.84 20.95
CA SER A 267 1.61 -1.42 21.20
C SER A 267 0.72 -0.40 21.87
N LEU A 268 -0.19 0.22 21.11
CA LEU A 268 -1.07 1.30 21.57
C LEU A 268 -2.46 0.78 21.90
N TYR A 269 -2.93 1.03 23.11
CA TYR A 269 -4.28 0.75 23.57
C TYR A 269 -5.00 2.01 24.02
N PRO A 270 -6.34 2.03 24.04
CA PRO A 270 -7.07 3.04 24.78
C PRO A 270 -6.83 2.84 26.29
N ALA A 271 -6.68 3.93 27.04
CA ALA A 271 -6.48 3.89 28.48
C ALA A 271 -7.78 3.52 29.24
N MET A 272 -8.91 3.75 28.61
CA MET A 272 -10.25 3.40 29.10
C MET A 272 -10.93 2.54 28.05
N ASP A 273 -11.83 1.65 28.49
CA ASP A 273 -12.62 0.85 27.55
C ASP A 273 -13.48 1.78 26.69
N ILE A 274 -13.42 1.59 25.38
CA ILE A 274 -14.27 2.29 24.43
C ILE A 274 -15.56 1.49 24.31
N ASP A 275 -16.71 2.12 24.50
CA ASP A 275 -17.99 1.49 24.24
C ASP A 275 -18.11 1.17 22.74
N HIS A 276 -18.04 -0.11 22.43
CA HIS A 276 -18.17 -0.63 21.07
C HIS A 276 -19.61 -1.11 20.79
N SER A 277 -20.63 -0.45 21.39
CA SER A 277 -22.01 -0.77 21.07
C SER A 277 -22.28 -0.63 19.58
N PRO A 278 -23.05 -1.52 18.96
CA PRO A 278 -23.35 -1.46 17.52
C PRO A 278 -23.95 -0.13 17.06
N ASP A 279 -24.73 0.53 17.93
CA ASP A 279 -25.43 1.77 17.61
C ASP A 279 -24.46 2.97 17.50
N ASP A 280 -23.41 3.02 18.31
CA ASP A 280 -22.42 4.10 18.30
C ASP A 280 -21.17 3.77 17.44
N PHE A 281 -21.03 2.54 16.96
CA PHE A 281 -19.82 2.11 16.25
C PHE A 281 -19.51 2.96 15.01
N THR A 282 -20.52 3.37 14.25
CA THR A 282 -20.34 4.24 13.08
C THR A 282 -19.81 5.63 13.45
N ARG A 283 -20.19 6.14 14.63
CA ARG A 283 -19.69 7.41 15.16
C ARG A 283 -18.22 7.28 15.57
N LEU A 284 -17.86 6.16 16.21
CA LEU A 284 -16.48 5.86 16.63
C LEU A 284 -15.51 5.70 15.45
N LEU A 285 -16.00 5.32 14.27
CA LEU A 285 -15.18 5.22 13.05
C LEU A 285 -14.79 6.59 12.46
N ARG A 286 -15.31 7.71 12.96
CA ARG A 286 -14.90 9.03 12.50
C ARG A 286 -13.49 9.36 12.97
N ALA A 287 -12.65 9.80 12.03
CA ALA A 287 -11.24 10.13 12.30
C ALA A 287 -11.05 11.50 12.98
N GLY A 288 -12.13 12.20 13.33
CA GLY A 288 -12.10 13.51 13.96
C GLY A 288 -11.61 13.46 15.41
N THR A 289 -11.21 14.63 15.90
CA THR A 289 -10.70 14.79 17.28
C THR A 289 -11.77 14.60 18.36
N GLU A 290 -13.04 14.61 17.96
CA GLU A 290 -14.17 14.31 18.86
C GLU A 290 -14.16 12.87 19.38
N ASN A 291 -13.45 11.97 18.71
CA ASN A 291 -13.28 10.57 19.10
C ASN A 291 -11.88 10.28 19.69
N ASP A 292 -11.14 11.33 20.01
CA ASP A 292 -9.85 11.15 20.68
C ASP A 292 -10.05 10.82 22.15
N VAL A 293 -9.41 9.76 22.59
CA VAL A 293 -9.40 9.33 24.00
C VAL A 293 -7.95 9.18 24.48
N PRO A 294 -7.71 9.23 25.80
CA PRO A 294 -6.41 8.87 26.34
C PRO A 294 -6.03 7.45 25.94
N GLY A 295 -4.80 7.26 25.50
CA GLY A 295 -4.23 5.97 25.20
C GLY A 295 -3.09 5.61 26.15
N ARG A 296 -2.65 4.38 26.08
CA ARG A 296 -1.50 3.86 26.81
C ARG A 296 -0.64 2.98 25.92
N TRP A 297 0.66 3.00 26.15
CA TRP A 297 1.60 2.08 25.54
C TRP A 297 1.83 0.89 26.45
N ASN A 298 1.83 -0.32 25.89
CA ASN A 298 2.29 -1.51 26.63
C ASN A 298 3.82 -1.53 26.63
N GLU A 299 4.40 -2.05 27.71
CA GLU A 299 5.85 -2.02 27.93
C GLU A 299 6.57 -3.09 27.12
N THR A 300 6.11 -4.33 27.14
CA THR A 300 6.74 -5.45 26.44
C THR A 300 5.73 -6.46 25.88
N HIS A 301 6.19 -7.26 24.92
CA HIS A 301 5.41 -8.34 24.35
C HIS A 301 5.04 -9.41 25.38
N GLU A 302 5.95 -9.72 26.30
CA GLU A 302 5.76 -10.74 27.34
C GLU A 302 4.63 -10.33 28.28
N ILE A 303 4.63 -9.06 28.74
CA ILE A 303 3.58 -8.50 29.59
C ILE A 303 2.24 -8.55 28.87
N GLU A 304 2.20 -8.17 27.58
CA GLU A 304 0.96 -8.19 26.82
C GLU A 304 0.39 -9.61 26.65
N VAL A 305 1.25 -10.58 26.35
CA VAL A 305 0.85 -11.99 26.22
C VAL A 305 0.36 -12.57 27.56
N ALA A 306 0.99 -12.17 28.66
CA ALA A 306 0.59 -12.62 29.99
C ALA A 306 -0.79 -12.08 30.42
N HIS A 307 -1.11 -10.83 30.05
CA HIS A 307 -2.38 -10.18 30.40
C HIS A 307 -3.53 -10.48 29.43
N TRP A 308 -3.22 -10.92 28.21
CA TRP A 308 -4.27 -11.13 27.22
C TRP A 308 -4.15 -12.50 26.56
N ARG A 309 -3.53 -12.61 25.36
CA ARG A 309 -3.35 -13.87 24.63
C ARG A 309 -2.16 -13.78 23.68
N ARG A 310 -1.71 -14.94 23.23
CA ARG A 310 -0.66 -15.01 22.23
C ARG A 310 -1.14 -14.46 20.87
N PRO A 311 -0.28 -13.79 20.08
CA PRO A 311 -0.64 -13.31 18.75
C PRO A 311 -0.94 -14.46 17.78
N ASP A 312 -1.97 -14.30 16.96
CA ASP A 312 -2.37 -15.32 15.99
C ASP A 312 -1.37 -15.42 14.84
N ARG A 313 -0.75 -14.29 14.50
CA ARG A 313 0.18 -14.20 13.36
C ARG A 313 1.37 -13.33 13.71
N ARG A 314 2.51 -13.69 13.10
CA ARG A 314 3.77 -12.94 13.19
C ARG A 314 4.36 -12.75 11.80
N VAL A 315 4.89 -11.55 11.52
CA VAL A 315 5.64 -11.25 10.30
C VAL A 315 6.99 -10.70 10.70
N LYS A 316 8.06 -11.41 10.36
CA LYS A 316 9.43 -11.08 10.74
C LYS A 316 10.18 -10.46 9.57
N PHE A 317 10.94 -9.41 9.82
CA PHE A 317 11.77 -8.72 8.86
C PHE A 317 13.24 -8.81 9.29
N ARG A 318 14.11 -9.17 8.35
CA ARG A 318 15.55 -9.22 8.55
C ARG A 318 16.27 -7.99 8.02
N ARG A 319 15.64 -7.30 7.05
CA ARG A 319 16.12 -6.05 6.46
C ARG A 319 15.25 -4.91 6.93
N TYR A 320 15.81 -4.06 7.75
CA TYR A 320 15.14 -2.89 8.30
C TYR A 320 16.16 -1.84 8.74
N ASN A 321 15.70 -0.64 9.00
CA ASN A 321 16.48 0.48 9.51
C ASN A 321 16.12 0.70 10.99
N ALA A 322 16.93 0.12 11.90
CA ALA A 322 16.72 0.22 13.35
C ALA A 322 16.76 1.66 13.84
N ALA A 323 17.72 2.47 13.35
CA ALA A 323 17.85 3.86 13.75
C ALA A 323 16.63 4.71 13.36
N SER A 324 16.04 4.49 12.18
CA SER A 324 14.82 5.17 11.76
C SER A 324 13.63 4.77 12.63
N LEU A 325 13.50 3.49 12.98
CA LEU A 325 12.44 3.00 13.88
C LEU A 325 12.58 3.58 15.29
N ARG A 326 13.78 3.55 15.88
CA ARG A 326 14.03 4.11 17.23
C ARG A 326 13.71 5.59 17.31
N ARG A 327 14.11 6.35 16.29
CA ARG A 327 13.78 7.76 16.20
C ARG A 327 12.28 8.02 16.07
N PHE A 328 11.60 7.26 15.19
CA PHE A 328 10.15 7.31 15.11
C PHE A 328 9.52 7.05 16.47
N TRP A 329 9.94 5.98 17.14
CA TRP A 329 9.41 5.58 18.43
C TRP A 329 9.64 6.66 19.50
N HIS A 330 10.85 7.17 19.62
CA HIS A 330 11.21 8.22 20.57
C HIS A 330 10.29 9.45 20.48
N ASP A 331 9.92 9.86 19.28
CA ASP A 331 9.05 11.02 19.09
C ASP A 331 7.56 10.66 19.14
N TYR A 332 7.17 9.50 18.59
CA TYR A 332 5.78 9.09 18.47
C TYR A 332 5.14 8.68 19.81
N GLN A 333 5.92 8.09 20.73
CA GLN A 333 5.42 7.67 22.04
C GLN A 333 5.01 8.83 22.96
N ARG A 334 5.47 10.06 22.69
CA ARG A 334 5.14 11.25 23.50
C ARG A 334 3.67 11.65 23.40
N ASP A 335 3.03 11.34 22.29
CA ASP A 335 1.60 11.54 22.12
C ASP A 335 0.89 10.22 22.43
N THR A 336 0.18 10.17 23.55
CA THR A 336 -0.58 8.99 23.98
C THR A 336 -2.03 9.01 23.52
N THR A 337 -2.44 9.97 22.68
CA THR A 337 -3.80 10.01 22.15
C THR A 337 -4.11 8.72 21.39
N TYR A 338 -5.28 8.13 21.66
CA TYR A 338 -5.84 7.03 20.92
C TYR A 338 -7.08 7.49 20.15
N ASN A 339 -7.19 7.04 18.91
CA ASN A 339 -8.36 7.22 18.06
C ASN A 339 -8.49 5.98 17.18
N LEU A 340 -9.64 5.34 17.20
CA LEU A 340 -9.85 4.05 16.56
C LEU A 340 -9.48 4.03 15.06
N THR A 341 -9.62 5.15 14.38
CA THR A 341 -9.41 5.30 12.94
C THR A 341 -8.10 5.97 12.58
N SER A 342 -7.82 7.13 13.18
CA SER A 342 -6.68 7.97 12.78
C SER A 342 -5.39 7.68 13.56
N ARG A 343 -5.48 7.08 14.77
CA ARG A 343 -4.35 6.80 15.65
C ARG A 343 -4.60 5.56 16.52
N SER A 344 -4.83 4.43 15.89
CA SER A 344 -5.03 3.13 16.54
C SER A 344 -3.73 2.33 16.64
N CYS A 345 -3.77 1.18 17.32
CA CYS A 345 -2.69 0.20 17.31
C CYS A 345 -2.23 -0.16 15.89
N SER A 346 -3.17 -0.37 14.99
CA SER A 346 -2.91 -0.71 13.59
C SER A 346 -2.28 0.44 12.81
N THR A 347 -2.69 1.68 13.08
CA THR A 347 -2.07 2.88 12.51
C THR A 347 -0.63 3.04 13.01
N ALA A 348 -0.40 2.89 14.32
CA ALA A 348 0.93 2.95 14.92
C ALA A 348 1.85 1.87 14.33
N ALA A 349 1.36 0.63 14.25
CA ALA A 349 2.12 -0.48 13.67
C ALA A 349 2.45 -0.27 12.18
N SER A 350 1.51 0.26 11.38
CA SER A 350 1.77 0.53 9.96
C SER A 350 2.82 1.62 9.75
N LEU A 351 2.78 2.70 10.54
CA LEU A 351 3.77 3.78 10.52
C LEU A 351 5.14 3.30 11.00
N ALA A 352 5.18 2.52 12.08
CA ALA A 352 6.41 1.92 12.57
C ALA A 352 7.09 1.04 11.51
N LEU A 353 6.32 0.22 10.80
CA LEU A 353 6.83 -0.57 9.68
C LEU A 353 7.36 0.32 8.54
N GLU A 354 6.66 1.37 8.17
CA GLU A 354 7.11 2.30 7.13
C GLU A 354 8.42 2.97 7.51
N CYS A 355 8.55 3.45 8.75
CA CYS A 355 9.79 4.03 9.26
C CYS A 355 10.91 3.01 9.34
N ALA A 356 10.62 1.80 9.84
CA ALA A 356 11.60 0.73 9.93
C ALA A 356 12.09 0.23 8.57
N LEU A 357 11.27 0.32 7.54
CA LEU A 357 11.62 -0.15 6.19
C LEU A 357 12.18 0.95 5.28
N GLU A 358 12.26 2.20 5.75
CA GLU A 358 12.87 3.30 5.00
C GLU A 358 14.34 2.99 4.68
N GLY A 359 14.66 3.00 3.39
CA GLY A 359 16.02 2.72 2.91
C GLY A 359 16.46 1.25 2.98
N SER A 360 15.56 0.31 3.36
CA SER A 360 15.88 -1.12 3.47
C SER A 360 16.32 -1.76 2.16
N ILE A 361 15.94 -1.19 1.02
CA ILE A 361 16.36 -1.59 -0.33
C ILE A 361 17.42 -0.63 -0.89
N GLY A 362 17.91 0.32 -0.11
CA GLY A 362 18.91 1.31 -0.51
C GLY A 362 20.06 0.72 -1.26
N HIS A 363 20.39 1.24 -2.47
CA HIS A 363 21.34 0.65 -3.39
C HIS A 363 22.26 1.66 -4.04
N ARG A 364 23.39 1.14 -4.54
CA ARG A 364 24.32 1.88 -5.39
C ARG A 364 23.63 2.51 -6.62
N HIS A 365 22.48 1.94 -7.06
CA HIS A 365 21.72 2.40 -8.22
C HIS A 365 20.23 2.59 -7.87
N PRO A 366 19.84 3.68 -7.17
CA PRO A 366 18.49 3.88 -6.66
C PRO A 366 17.42 3.89 -7.76
N TRP A 367 17.70 4.44 -8.92
CA TRP A 367 16.74 4.49 -10.03
C TRP A 367 16.49 3.15 -10.70
N ARG A 368 17.51 2.31 -10.80
CA ARG A 368 17.31 0.92 -11.26
C ARG A 368 16.43 0.16 -10.26
N ALA A 369 16.68 0.31 -8.97
CA ALA A 369 15.82 -0.26 -7.94
C ALA A 369 14.40 0.30 -8.02
N PHE A 370 14.23 1.60 -8.27
CA PHE A 370 12.93 2.25 -8.43
C PHE A 370 12.11 1.60 -9.54
N PHE A 371 12.66 1.50 -10.76
CA PHE A 371 11.93 0.90 -11.88
C PHE A 371 11.62 -0.59 -11.65
N LEU A 372 12.56 -1.36 -11.09
CA LEU A 372 12.31 -2.75 -10.74
C LEU A 372 11.23 -2.91 -9.67
N LEU A 373 11.18 -2.01 -8.69
CA LEU A 373 10.12 -1.99 -7.68
C LEU A 373 8.76 -1.66 -8.29
N LEU A 374 8.71 -0.74 -9.26
CA LEU A 374 7.45 -0.41 -9.96
C LEU A 374 6.87 -1.63 -10.70
N LEU A 375 7.70 -2.57 -11.10
CA LEU A 375 7.27 -3.83 -11.74
C LEU A 375 6.95 -4.94 -10.72
N ASP A 376 7.19 -4.72 -9.41
CA ASP A 376 6.94 -5.73 -8.38
C ASP A 376 5.46 -5.80 -7.99
N PRO A 377 4.79 -6.97 -8.19
CA PRO A 377 3.37 -7.13 -7.87
C PRO A 377 3.05 -6.95 -6.38
N TYR A 378 4.00 -7.30 -5.50
CA TYR A 378 3.80 -7.14 -4.07
C TYR A 378 3.92 -5.69 -3.64
N LEU A 379 4.67 -4.85 -4.36
CA LEU A 379 4.64 -3.41 -4.12
C LEU A 379 3.28 -2.81 -4.52
N TRP A 380 2.69 -3.26 -5.62
CA TRP A 380 1.34 -2.84 -6.01
C TRP A 380 0.32 -3.25 -4.95
N LEU A 381 0.37 -4.49 -4.50
CA LEU A 381 -0.49 -4.97 -3.42
C LEU A 381 -0.32 -4.15 -2.14
N ALA A 382 0.92 -3.91 -1.72
CA ALA A 382 1.22 -3.07 -0.56
C ALA A 382 0.66 -1.65 -0.73
N ALA A 383 0.79 -1.06 -1.91
CA ALA A 383 0.27 0.27 -2.20
C ALA A 383 -1.27 0.34 -2.14
N MET A 384 -1.97 -0.69 -2.65
CA MET A 384 -3.43 -0.81 -2.56
C MET A 384 -3.88 -0.95 -1.09
N LEU A 385 -3.25 -1.84 -0.34
CA LEU A 385 -3.56 -2.05 1.08
C LEU A 385 -3.31 -0.78 1.90
N ARG A 386 -2.20 -0.09 1.63
CA ARG A 386 -1.89 1.20 2.24
C ARG A 386 -2.94 2.26 1.91
N HIS A 387 -3.32 2.37 0.65
CA HIS A 387 -4.36 3.32 0.23
C HIS A 387 -5.65 3.09 1.00
N ARG A 388 -6.09 1.83 1.08
CA ARG A 388 -7.28 1.45 1.85
C ARG A 388 -7.14 1.81 3.34
N GLY A 389 -5.99 1.50 3.98
CA GLY A 389 -5.74 1.82 5.38
C GLY A 389 -5.77 3.32 5.68
N VAL A 390 -5.27 4.14 4.77
CA VAL A 390 -5.23 5.61 4.94
C VAL A 390 -6.58 6.27 4.63
N THR A 391 -7.35 5.73 3.69
CA THR A 391 -8.65 6.31 3.27
C THR A 391 -9.85 5.79 4.05
N MET A 392 -9.73 4.64 4.70
CA MET A 392 -10.79 4.08 5.54
C MET A 392 -10.33 4.04 7.01
N ALA A 393 -9.71 2.95 7.38
CA ALA A 393 -9.08 2.73 8.68
C ALA A 393 -8.09 1.57 8.56
N TRP A 394 -7.02 1.61 9.32
CA TRP A 394 -6.15 0.47 9.49
C TRP A 394 -6.79 -0.53 10.44
N THR A 395 -7.00 -1.75 9.96
CA THR A 395 -7.40 -2.89 10.79
C THR A 395 -6.20 -3.83 10.99
N PRO A 396 -6.16 -4.62 12.06
CA PRO A 396 -5.07 -5.59 12.28
C PRO A 396 -4.87 -6.56 11.11
N GLY A 397 -5.97 -7.02 10.49
CA GLY A 397 -5.88 -7.87 9.30
C GLY A 397 -5.30 -7.17 8.10
N LEU A 398 -5.64 -5.89 7.90
CA LEU A 398 -5.07 -5.07 6.81
C LEU A 398 -3.57 -4.83 7.03
N VAL A 399 -3.15 -4.53 8.27
CA VAL A 399 -1.73 -4.38 8.64
C VAL A 399 -0.97 -5.69 8.43
N LEU A 400 -1.58 -6.84 8.76
CA LEU A 400 -0.98 -8.15 8.52
C LEU A 400 -0.69 -8.40 7.03
N ASP A 401 -1.67 -8.11 6.17
CA ASP A 401 -1.50 -8.31 4.74
C ASP A 401 -0.52 -7.30 4.14
N TYR A 402 -0.56 -6.07 4.63
CA TYR A 402 0.41 -5.03 4.28
C TYR A 402 1.83 -5.44 4.67
N GLY A 403 2.04 -5.87 5.92
CA GLY A 403 3.33 -6.36 6.40
C GLY A 403 3.84 -7.58 5.61
N ARG A 404 2.95 -8.50 5.25
CA ARG A 404 3.30 -9.65 4.39
C ARG A 404 3.71 -9.23 2.97
N ALA A 405 3.01 -8.27 2.40
CA ALA A 405 3.34 -7.73 1.09
C ALA A 405 4.69 -7.01 1.13
N LEU A 406 4.91 -6.11 2.11
CA LEU A 406 6.19 -5.43 2.30
C LEU A 406 7.34 -6.40 2.53
N ARG A 407 7.15 -7.42 3.39
CA ARG A 407 8.17 -8.45 3.61
C ARG A 407 8.58 -9.11 2.31
N ARG A 408 7.64 -9.45 1.44
CA ARG A 408 7.95 -10.08 0.15
C ARG A 408 8.73 -9.16 -0.78
N VAL A 409 8.51 -7.86 -0.71
CA VAL A 409 9.27 -6.87 -1.49
C VAL A 409 10.70 -6.75 -0.92
N VAL A 410 10.83 -6.58 0.40
CA VAL A 410 12.10 -6.28 1.07
C VAL A 410 13.02 -7.50 1.18
N GLU A 411 12.44 -8.67 1.50
CA GLU A 411 13.17 -9.93 1.69
C GLU A 411 13.39 -10.71 0.38
N ARG A 412 12.84 -10.22 -0.72
CA ARG A 412 13.12 -10.81 -2.02
C ARG A 412 14.62 -10.66 -2.25
N GLU A 413 15.35 -11.76 -2.08
CA GLU A 413 16.71 -11.84 -2.61
C GLU A 413 16.64 -11.36 -4.05
N HIS A 414 17.29 -10.25 -4.34
CA HIS A 414 17.35 -9.79 -5.70
C HIS A 414 17.76 -10.99 -6.54
N LEU A 415 16.99 -11.30 -7.58
CA LEU A 415 17.35 -12.18 -8.66
C LEU A 415 18.55 -11.56 -9.41
N GLY A 416 19.59 -11.21 -8.65
CA GLY A 416 20.94 -11.01 -9.14
C GLY A 416 21.47 -12.38 -9.56
N ARG A 417 22.30 -12.40 -10.57
CA ARG A 417 22.96 -13.58 -11.14
C ARG A 417 23.49 -14.63 -10.13
N SER A 418 23.67 -14.25 -8.84
CA SER A 418 24.05 -15.11 -7.72
C SER A 418 22.92 -16.03 -7.23
N GLY A 419 21.67 -15.58 -7.17
CA GLY A 419 20.55 -16.42 -6.70
C GLY A 419 20.16 -17.49 -7.73
N LEU A 420 20.28 -17.19 -9.02
CA LEU A 420 20.11 -18.20 -10.08
C LEU A 420 21.26 -19.23 -10.03
N ARG A 421 22.52 -18.81 -9.83
CA ARG A 421 23.66 -19.72 -9.71
C ARG A 421 23.55 -20.66 -8.52
N LEU A 422 23.12 -20.16 -7.33
CA LEU A 422 22.92 -20.99 -6.14
C LEU A 422 21.78 -22.02 -6.32
N ARG A 423 20.70 -21.66 -6.98
CA ARG A 423 19.61 -22.60 -7.27
C ARG A 423 20.03 -23.67 -8.30
N TRP A 424 20.79 -23.30 -9.32
CA TRP A 424 21.36 -24.23 -10.28
C TRP A 424 22.38 -25.19 -9.63
N GLN A 425 23.25 -24.70 -8.77
CA GLN A 425 24.21 -25.52 -8.05
C GLN A 425 23.54 -26.44 -7.03
N GLY A 426 22.47 -26.00 -6.34
CA GLY A 426 21.66 -26.85 -5.47
C GLY A 426 20.92 -27.95 -6.22
N ALA A 427 20.36 -27.65 -7.39
CA ALA A 427 19.69 -28.64 -8.25
C ALA A 427 20.66 -29.66 -8.86
N LEU A 428 21.89 -29.24 -9.18
CA LEU A 428 22.93 -30.13 -9.66
C LEU A 428 23.48 -31.05 -8.55
N ARG A 429 23.62 -30.55 -7.31
CA ARG A 429 24.03 -31.38 -6.16
C ARG A 429 22.97 -32.42 -5.78
N GLN A 430 21.69 -32.13 -5.88
CA GLN A 430 20.62 -33.10 -5.63
C GLN A 430 20.54 -34.21 -6.71
N ARG A 431 21.06 -33.97 -7.91
CA ARG A 431 21.16 -35.00 -8.97
C ARG A 431 22.44 -35.84 -8.89
N ALA A 432 23.42 -35.42 -8.08
CA ALA A 432 24.71 -36.10 -7.96
C ALA A 432 24.85 -37.01 -6.73
N THR A 433 23.80 -37.20 -5.94
CA THR A 433 23.75 -38.23 -4.89
C THR A 433 23.13 -39.48 -5.46
N PRO A 434 23.91 -40.53 -5.76
CA PRO A 434 23.38 -41.83 -6.09
C PRO A 434 22.71 -42.40 -4.84
N THR A 435 21.46 -42.85 -5.00
CA THR A 435 20.79 -43.70 -4.01
C THR A 435 21.61 -44.98 -3.88
N ALA A 436 22.28 -45.15 -2.74
CA ALA A 436 22.76 -46.40 -2.24
C ALA A 436 21.71 -47.08 -1.39
#